data_0007bfc3e536284ce2c86cf2d5ca5d17
#
_entry.id   0007bfc3e536284ce2c86cf2d5ca5d17
#
_cell.length_a   1.000
_cell.length_b   1.000
_cell.length_c   1.000
_cell.angle_alpha   90.00
_cell.angle_beta   90.00
_cell.angle_gamma   90.00
#
_symmetry.space_group_name_H-M   'P 1'
#
loop_
_entity.id
_entity.type
_entity.pdbx_description
1 polymer ?
#
loop_
_entity_poly.entity_id
_entity_poly.type
_entity_poly.pdbx_seq_one_letter_code
_entity_poly.pdbx_strand_id
1 'polypeptide(L)'
;MTTKHEAKLADGRDLFYFDDAGSRLTAERANDTRPAEPRPELAEMRLDVLSGEWISVAAHRHGRAFLPPAHECPLCPSHEGFASELPDNFDVAVFENRNPSFAQVAGTVDDKNYWVEPNLPLGITKPSIGRCEVVVFSPEHEGSLASQSLTRIRTILDALADRTDAILRMPGVRTVFPFENRGQEIGVTLHHPHGQIYAYPYVTPT
;
A
#
# COMPACT_ATOMS: atom_id res chain seq x y z
N MET A 1 -11.25 13.47 17.66
CA MET A 1 -10.64 12.11 17.61
C MET A 1 -10.84 11.63 16.18
N THR A 2 -9.84 11.03 15.59
CA THR A 2 -9.92 10.42 14.26
C THR A 2 -10.93 9.27 14.27
N THR A 3 -11.75 9.15 13.23
CA THR A 3 -12.73 8.06 13.08
C THR A 3 -12.33 7.19 11.88
N LYS A 4 -12.34 5.86 12.06
CA LYS A 4 -12.01 4.88 11.01
C LYS A 4 -13.28 4.25 10.46
N HIS A 5 -13.34 4.11 9.14
CA HIS A 5 -14.37 3.36 8.40
C HIS A 5 -13.71 2.35 7.48
N GLU A 6 -14.28 1.16 7.42
CA GLU A 6 -13.76 0.05 6.61
C GLU A 6 -14.66 -0.20 5.41
N ALA A 7 -14.05 -0.40 4.25
CA ALA A 7 -14.73 -0.68 2.99
C ALA A 7 -13.92 -1.70 2.17
N LYS A 8 -14.47 -2.08 1.04
CA LYS A 8 -13.79 -2.94 0.05
C LYS A 8 -13.84 -2.29 -1.33
N LEU A 9 -12.75 -2.43 -2.07
CA LEU A 9 -12.72 -2.12 -3.49
C LEU A 9 -13.39 -3.22 -4.31
N ALA A 10 -13.76 -2.94 -5.55
CA ALA A 10 -14.47 -3.88 -6.42
C ALA A 10 -13.74 -5.21 -6.63
N ASP A 11 -12.40 -5.20 -6.57
CA ASP A 11 -11.54 -6.38 -6.68
C ASP A 11 -11.26 -7.08 -5.33
N GLY A 12 -11.98 -6.69 -4.26
CA GLY A 12 -11.91 -7.27 -2.92
C GLY A 12 -10.79 -6.75 -2.03
N ARG A 13 -9.93 -5.83 -2.52
CA ARG A 13 -8.89 -5.19 -1.70
C ARG A 13 -9.51 -4.39 -0.56
N ASP A 14 -8.79 -4.33 0.57
CA ASP A 14 -9.17 -3.50 1.71
C ASP A 14 -9.05 -2.02 1.36
N LEU A 15 -10.02 -1.23 1.82
CA LEU A 15 -10.04 0.22 1.81
C LEU A 15 -10.44 0.72 3.19
N PHE A 16 -9.67 1.65 3.73
CA PHE A 16 -9.91 2.28 5.03
C PHE A 16 -9.96 3.79 4.85
N TYR A 17 -11.00 4.42 5.38
CA TYR A 17 -11.08 5.87 5.49
C TYR A 17 -10.81 6.27 6.93
N PHE A 18 -10.04 7.33 7.12
CA PHE A 18 -9.77 7.94 8.40
C PHE A 18 -10.20 9.41 8.33
N ASP A 19 -11.23 9.74 9.08
CA ASP A 19 -11.82 11.08 9.08
C ASP A 19 -11.17 11.95 10.15
N ASP A 20 -10.89 13.21 9.80
CA ASP A 20 -10.37 14.24 10.69
C ASP A 20 -11.29 14.48 11.88
N ALA A 21 -10.74 14.89 12.99
CA ALA A 21 -11.53 15.38 14.11
C ALA A 21 -12.40 16.56 13.65
N GLY A 22 -13.73 16.37 13.66
CA GLY A 22 -14.68 17.37 13.19
C GLY A 22 -14.94 17.34 11.68
N SER A 23 -14.55 16.28 11.00
CA SER A 23 -14.93 16.04 9.59
C SER A 23 -16.45 16.12 9.41
N ARG A 24 -16.86 16.62 8.25
CA ARG A 24 -18.28 16.64 7.83
C ARG A 24 -18.66 15.51 6.89
N LEU A 25 -17.70 14.64 6.60
CA LEU A 25 -17.94 13.48 5.75
C LEU A 25 -18.85 12.47 6.47
N THR A 26 -19.72 11.81 5.72
CA THR A 26 -20.61 10.79 6.26
C THR A 26 -19.87 9.47 6.45
N ALA A 27 -20.27 8.66 7.42
CA ALA A 27 -19.71 7.31 7.62
C ALA A 27 -19.99 6.39 6.42
N GLU A 28 -21.13 6.58 5.77
CA GLU A 28 -21.51 5.85 4.56
C GLU A 28 -20.82 6.46 3.35
N ARG A 29 -19.99 5.67 2.68
CA ARG A 29 -19.21 6.04 1.50
C ARG A 29 -19.76 5.33 0.27
N ALA A 30 -19.54 5.95 -0.90
CA ALA A 30 -19.88 5.31 -2.17
C ALA A 30 -19.10 4.01 -2.36
N ASN A 31 -19.76 3.02 -2.94
CA ASN A 31 -19.12 1.76 -3.31
C ASN A 31 -18.24 1.93 -4.57
N ASP A 32 -17.20 1.15 -4.65
CA ASP A 32 -16.40 1.03 -5.88
C ASP A 32 -17.21 0.30 -6.95
N THR A 33 -17.55 1.01 -8.02
CA THR A 33 -18.36 0.50 -9.15
C THR A 33 -17.50 0.11 -10.36
N ARG A 34 -16.18 0.16 -10.25
CA ARG A 34 -15.29 -0.26 -11.33
C ARG A 34 -15.43 -1.75 -11.61
N PRO A 35 -15.16 -2.20 -12.85
CA PRO A 35 -15.04 -3.64 -13.12
C PRO A 35 -13.98 -4.28 -12.22
N ALA A 36 -14.31 -5.42 -11.62
CA ALA A 36 -13.35 -6.19 -10.85
C ALA A 36 -12.33 -6.80 -11.82
N GLU A 37 -11.11 -6.30 -11.80
CA GLU A 37 -10.02 -6.88 -12.59
C GLU A 37 -9.27 -7.94 -11.76
N PRO A 38 -8.78 -9.00 -12.41
CA PRO A 38 -7.98 -10.02 -11.75
C PRO A 38 -6.76 -9.39 -11.07
N ARG A 39 -6.46 -9.87 -9.86
CA ARG A 39 -5.23 -9.46 -9.17
C ARG A 39 -4.02 -10.06 -9.89
N PRO A 40 -2.89 -9.34 -9.94
CA PRO A 40 -1.66 -9.88 -10.53
C PRO A 40 -1.19 -11.11 -9.73
N GLU A 41 -0.42 -11.96 -10.39
CA GLU A 41 0.28 -13.04 -9.71
C GLU A 41 1.17 -12.49 -8.59
N LEU A 42 1.31 -13.30 -7.52
CA LEU A 42 2.17 -12.93 -6.41
C LEU A 42 3.61 -12.80 -6.89
N ALA A 43 4.29 -11.72 -6.46
CA ALA A 43 5.72 -11.57 -6.65
C ALA A 43 6.48 -12.73 -5.96
N GLU A 44 7.65 -13.05 -6.47
CA GLU A 44 8.54 -14.04 -5.86
C GLU A 44 9.74 -13.37 -5.19
N MET A 45 10.29 -14.04 -4.20
CA MET A 45 11.58 -13.70 -3.62
C MET A 45 12.63 -14.67 -4.16
N ARG A 46 13.78 -14.14 -4.54
CA ARG A 46 14.96 -14.89 -4.99
C ARG A 46 16.11 -14.66 -4.04
N LEU A 47 16.81 -15.74 -3.67
CA LEU A 47 18.00 -15.64 -2.86
C LEU A 47 19.18 -15.22 -3.73
N ASP A 48 19.79 -14.08 -3.40
CA ASP A 48 21.12 -13.75 -3.88
C ASP A 48 22.15 -14.55 -3.05
N VAL A 49 22.73 -15.56 -3.67
CA VAL A 49 23.66 -16.45 -2.99
C VAL A 49 25.01 -15.81 -2.66
N LEU A 50 25.34 -14.66 -3.28
CA LEU A 50 26.58 -13.94 -3.01
C LEU A 50 26.48 -13.08 -1.76
N SER A 51 25.35 -12.41 -1.58
CA SER A 51 25.09 -11.55 -0.41
C SER A 51 24.33 -12.28 0.71
N GLY A 52 23.62 -13.37 0.40
CA GLY A 52 22.70 -14.04 1.31
C GLY A 52 21.38 -13.29 1.48
N GLU A 53 21.09 -12.29 0.65
CA GLU A 53 19.90 -11.45 0.74
C GLU A 53 18.75 -12.01 -0.11
N TRP A 54 17.53 -11.81 0.36
CA TRP A 54 16.32 -12.12 -0.38
C TRP A 54 15.83 -10.90 -1.14
N ILE A 55 15.72 -11.02 -2.47
CA ILE A 55 15.29 -9.95 -3.37
C ILE A 55 13.88 -10.23 -3.86
N SER A 56 12.93 -9.32 -3.63
CA SER A 56 11.59 -9.42 -4.21
C SER A 56 11.61 -9.05 -5.69
N VAL A 57 11.10 -9.95 -6.53
CA VAL A 57 11.00 -9.80 -7.98
C VAL A 57 9.52 -9.73 -8.37
N ALA A 58 9.05 -8.53 -8.70
CA ALA A 58 7.68 -8.25 -9.09
C ALA A 58 7.61 -7.96 -10.60
N ALA A 59 7.65 -8.99 -11.43
CA ALA A 59 7.71 -8.87 -12.89
C ALA A 59 6.53 -8.06 -13.47
N HIS A 60 5.34 -8.17 -12.90
CA HIS A 60 4.15 -7.42 -13.30
C HIS A 60 4.29 -5.89 -13.16
N ARG A 61 5.37 -5.39 -12.51
CA ARG A 61 5.63 -3.95 -12.32
C ARG A 61 6.52 -3.34 -13.40
N HIS A 62 7.07 -4.10 -14.33
CA HIS A 62 8.01 -3.61 -15.34
C HIS A 62 7.43 -2.54 -16.30
N GLY A 63 6.12 -2.53 -16.53
CA GLY A 63 5.45 -1.57 -17.43
C GLY A 63 4.98 -0.26 -16.78
N ARG A 64 5.42 0.09 -15.59
CA ARG A 64 4.82 1.15 -14.75
C ARG A 64 5.39 2.56 -14.92
N ALA A 65 6.02 2.89 -16.01
CA ALA A 65 6.47 4.26 -16.27
C ALA A 65 5.32 5.15 -16.80
N PHE A 66 4.21 5.26 -16.05
CA PHE A 66 3.06 6.08 -16.42
C PHE A 66 2.86 7.22 -15.41
N LEU A 67 2.90 8.46 -15.91
CA LEU A 67 2.53 9.67 -15.18
C LEU A 67 1.17 10.11 -15.73
N PRO A 68 0.04 9.77 -15.07
CA PRO A 68 -1.27 10.18 -15.54
C PRO A 68 -1.42 11.69 -15.42
N PRO A 69 -2.19 12.34 -16.32
CA PRO A 69 -2.57 13.73 -16.11
C PRO A 69 -3.44 13.86 -14.85
N ALA A 70 -3.49 15.06 -14.27
CA ALA A 70 -4.15 15.28 -12.98
C ALA A 70 -5.63 14.82 -12.94
N HIS A 71 -6.36 14.96 -14.06
CA HIS A 71 -7.77 14.52 -14.16
C HIS A 71 -7.94 12.99 -14.29
N GLU A 72 -6.88 12.25 -14.50
CA GLU A 72 -6.85 10.78 -14.50
C GLU A 72 -6.03 10.23 -13.31
N CYS A 73 -5.86 11.03 -12.27
CA CYS A 73 -5.11 10.60 -11.09
C CYS A 73 -5.84 9.48 -10.35
N PRO A 74 -5.23 8.31 -10.18
CA PRO A 74 -5.86 7.18 -9.49
C PRO A 74 -6.02 7.40 -7.97
N LEU A 75 -5.39 8.44 -7.40
CA LEU A 75 -5.45 8.76 -5.97
C LEU A 75 -6.37 9.94 -5.62
N CYS A 76 -6.92 10.64 -6.61
CA CYS A 76 -7.99 11.59 -6.39
C CYS A 76 -9.32 10.87 -6.13
N PRO A 77 -10.28 11.48 -5.43
CA PRO A 77 -11.64 10.96 -5.38
C PRO A 77 -12.22 10.74 -6.78
N SER A 78 -13.02 9.70 -6.96
CA SER A 78 -13.75 9.45 -8.20
C SER A 78 -14.65 10.65 -8.54
N HIS A 79 -14.75 10.97 -9.83
CA HIS A 79 -15.60 12.05 -10.34
C HIS A 79 -16.27 11.66 -11.65
N GLU A 80 -17.18 12.52 -12.13
CA GLU A 80 -17.84 12.28 -13.41
C GLU A 80 -16.83 12.08 -14.54
N GLY A 81 -16.94 10.96 -15.24
CA GLY A 81 -16.07 10.57 -16.34
C GLY A 81 -14.79 9.81 -15.93
N PHE A 82 -14.44 9.72 -14.64
CA PHE A 82 -13.27 8.96 -14.20
C PHE A 82 -13.48 8.29 -12.83
N ALA A 83 -13.45 6.97 -12.81
CA ALA A 83 -13.48 6.17 -11.61
C ALA A 83 -12.06 5.81 -11.16
N SER A 84 -11.61 6.40 -10.06
CA SER A 84 -10.28 6.21 -9.47
C SER A 84 -10.23 5.00 -8.52
N GLU A 85 -9.09 4.80 -7.85
CA GLU A 85 -8.96 3.83 -6.73
C GLU A 85 -9.78 4.24 -5.48
N LEU A 86 -10.20 5.51 -5.39
CA LEU A 86 -10.95 6.05 -4.27
C LEU A 86 -12.35 6.44 -4.72
N PRO A 87 -13.37 5.60 -4.44
CA PRO A 87 -14.73 5.78 -4.98
C PRO A 87 -15.46 7.00 -4.43
N ASP A 88 -15.05 7.52 -3.27
CA ASP A 88 -15.69 8.65 -2.61
C ASP A 88 -14.67 9.66 -2.08
N ASN A 89 -15.16 10.82 -1.61
CA ASN A 89 -14.35 11.82 -0.93
C ASN A 89 -13.88 11.30 0.44
N PHE A 90 -12.75 11.82 0.91
CA PHE A 90 -12.09 11.35 2.13
C PHE A 90 -11.23 12.44 2.76
N ASP A 91 -10.87 12.27 4.01
CA ASP A 91 -9.82 13.05 4.67
C ASP A 91 -8.46 12.38 4.49
N VAL A 92 -8.32 11.12 4.95
CA VAL A 92 -7.18 10.24 4.67
C VAL A 92 -7.73 8.88 4.24
N ALA A 93 -7.16 8.30 3.19
CA ALA A 93 -7.54 6.98 2.71
C ALA A 93 -6.34 6.04 2.69
N VAL A 94 -6.56 4.78 3.08
CA VAL A 94 -5.55 3.73 3.01
C VAL A 94 -6.14 2.52 2.30
N PHE A 95 -5.43 2.00 1.31
CA PHE A 95 -5.90 0.81 0.60
C PHE A 95 -4.76 -0.12 0.20
N GLU A 96 -5.07 -1.39 0.04
CA GLU A 96 -4.11 -2.38 -0.44
C GLU A 96 -3.63 -2.04 -1.85
N ASN A 97 -2.32 -2.02 -2.06
CA ASN A 97 -1.73 -1.74 -3.37
C ASN A 97 -2.19 -2.77 -4.40
N ARG A 98 -2.66 -2.31 -5.57
CA ARG A 98 -3.15 -3.16 -6.65
C ARG A 98 -2.08 -4.10 -7.21
N ASN A 99 -0.82 -3.62 -7.26
CA ASN A 99 0.32 -4.36 -7.79
C ASN A 99 1.40 -4.48 -6.72
N PRO A 100 1.15 -5.26 -5.66
CA PRO A 100 2.03 -5.31 -4.51
C PRO A 100 3.31 -6.08 -4.80
N SER A 101 4.43 -5.64 -4.21
CA SER A 101 5.66 -6.44 -4.17
C SER A 101 5.60 -7.51 -3.09
N PHE A 102 4.74 -7.33 -2.08
CA PHE A 102 4.48 -8.26 -1.00
C PHE A 102 2.96 -8.34 -0.77
N ALA A 103 2.40 -9.55 -0.68
CA ALA A 103 0.98 -9.76 -0.46
C ALA A 103 0.73 -10.97 0.45
N GLN A 104 -0.49 -11.06 1.01
CA GLN A 104 -0.90 -12.25 1.78
C GLN A 104 -1.32 -13.37 0.83
N VAL A 105 -0.92 -14.59 1.18
CA VAL A 105 -1.34 -15.82 0.50
C VAL A 105 -2.05 -16.71 1.51
N ALA A 106 -3.26 -17.10 1.20
CA ALA A 106 -4.01 -18.00 2.07
C ALA A 106 -3.28 -19.35 2.23
N GLY A 107 -2.99 -19.73 3.48
CA GLY A 107 -2.53 -21.07 3.84
C GLY A 107 -1.04 -21.39 3.65
N THR A 108 -0.17 -20.45 3.32
CA THR A 108 1.22 -20.73 2.95
C THR A 108 2.30 -20.16 3.86
N VAL A 109 1.96 -19.65 5.05
CA VAL A 109 2.98 -19.07 5.94
C VAL A 109 3.58 -20.16 6.82
N ASP A 110 4.72 -20.70 6.42
CA ASP A 110 5.62 -21.43 7.30
C ASP A 110 6.75 -20.48 7.73
N ASP A 111 6.77 -20.12 9.02
CA ASP A 111 7.78 -19.23 9.63
C ASP A 111 9.22 -19.73 9.39
N LYS A 112 9.41 -21.01 9.16
CA LYS A 112 10.72 -21.63 8.92
C LYS A 112 11.29 -21.32 7.54
N ASN A 113 10.48 -20.87 6.60
CA ASN A 113 10.89 -20.67 5.21
C ASN A 113 11.60 -19.35 4.89
N TYR A 114 11.79 -18.46 5.86
CA TYR A 114 12.44 -17.17 5.65
C TYR A 114 13.88 -17.05 6.17
N TRP A 115 14.39 -18.09 6.80
CA TRP A 115 15.77 -18.11 7.29
C TRP A 115 16.70 -18.71 6.23
N VAL A 116 17.89 -18.16 6.10
CA VAL A 116 18.94 -18.71 5.25
C VAL A 116 19.42 -20.01 5.91
N GLU A 117 19.10 -21.15 5.31
CA GLU A 117 19.72 -22.41 5.71
C GLU A 117 21.11 -22.51 5.05
N PRO A 118 22.16 -22.83 5.81
CA PRO A 118 23.46 -23.16 5.21
C PRO A 118 23.28 -24.37 4.26
N ASN A 119 23.76 -24.23 3.03
CA ASN A 119 23.69 -25.23 1.93
C ASN A 119 22.43 -25.16 1.04
N LEU A 120 21.78 -24.01 0.88
CA LEU A 120 20.71 -23.85 -0.10
C LEU A 120 21.26 -23.97 -1.55
N PRO A 121 20.63 -24.77 -2.43
CA PRO A 121 21.01 -24.81 -3.84
C PRO A 121 20.73 -23.48 -4.55
N LEU A 122 21.47 -23.22 -5.64
CA LEU A 122 21.26 -22.05 -6.50
C LEU A 122 19.83 -22.04 -7.07
N GLY A 123 19.23 -20.84 -7.18
CA GLY A 123 17.93 -20.67 -7.83
C GLY A 123 16.72 -20.91 -6.93
N ILE A 124 16.86 -20.86 -5.60
CA ILE A 124 15.70 -20.95 -4.70
C ILE A 124 14.83 -19.69 -4.81
N THR A 125 13.54 -19.93 -4.99
CA THR A 125 12.49 -18.93 -4.97
C THR A 125 11.49 -19.21 -3.85
N LYS A 126 10.86 -18.14 -3.33
CA LYS A 126 9.77 -18.20 -2.36
C LYS A 126 8.70 -17.19 -2.74
N PRO A 127 7.43 -17.39 -2.36
CA PRO A 127 6.41 -16.35 -2.48
C PRO A 127 6.82 -15.08 -1.71
N SER A 128 6.58 -13.90 -2.28
CA SER A 128 6.86 -12.62 -1.64
C SER A 128 5.71 -12.27 -0.68
N ILE A 129 5.69 -12.92 0.48
CA ILE A 129 4.64 -12.75 1.50
C ILE A 129 4.85 -11.45 2.27
N GLY A 130 3.75 -10.77 2.57
CA GLY A 130 3.73 -9.52 3.31
C GLY A 130 2.50 -8.69 3.00
N ARG A 131 2.64 -7.39 3.02
CA ARG A 131 1.56 -6.46 2.70
C ARG A 131 2.15 -5.18 2.09
N CYS A 132 1.47 -4.64 1.10
CA CYS A 132 1.75 -3.30 0.57
C CYS A 132 0.46 -2.48 0.60
N GLU A 133 0.48 -1.32 1.25
CA GLU A 133 -0.65 -0.39 1.27
C GLU A 133 -0.20 0.99 0.77
N VAL A 134 -1.14 1.73 0.20
CA VAL A 134 -1.00 3.13 -0.20
C VAL A 134 -1.77 3.98 0.79
N VAL A 135 -1.14 5.05 1.29
CA VAL A 135 -1.74 6.01 2.23
C VAL A 135 -1.86 7.34 1.53
N VAL A 136 -3.08 7.76 1.19
CA VAL A 136 -3.36 9.03 0.52
C VAL A 136 -3.66 10.07 1.58
N PHE A 137 -2.87 11.16 1.59
CA PHE A 137 -2.84 12.12 2.68
C PHE A 137 -3.98 13.14 2.66
N SER A 138 -4.57 13.36 1.51
CA SER A 138 -5.69 14.29 1.32
C SER A 138 -6.37 14.03 -0.03
N PRO A 139 -7.60 14.51 -0.26
CA PRO A 139 -8.26 14.44 -1.56
C PRO A 139 -7.67 15.40 -2.60
N GLU A 140 -6.90 16.40 -2.18
CA GLU A 140 -6.29 17.41 -3.05
C GLU A 140 -5.10 16.80 -3.82
N HIS A 141 -5.11 17.00 -5.16
CA HIS A 141 -4.07 16.48 -6.03
C HIS A 141 -2.70 17.12 -5.78
N GLU A 142 -2.68 18.39 -5.41
CA GLU A 142 -1.47 19.16 -5.19
C GLU A 142 -1.13 19.27 -3.70
N GLY A 143 0.15 19.36 -3.38
CA GLY A 143 0.61 19.57 -2.02
C GLY A 143 1.72 18.63 -1.57
N SER A 144 1.83 18.47 -0.26
CA SER A 144 2.82 17.60 0.39
C SER A 144 2.38 17.31 1.82
N LEU A 145 3.04 16.39 2.51
CA LEU A 145 2.85 16.18 3.93
C LEU A 145 3.06 17.49 4.73
N ALA A 146 4.06 18.28 4.35
CA ALA A 146 4.37 19.54 5.03
C ALA A 146 3.33 20.66 4.83
N SER A 147 2.50 20.58 3.79
CA SER A 147 1.42 21.53 3.53
C SER A 147 0.09 21.19 4.21
N GLN A 148 0.01 20.03 4.86
CA GLN A 148 -1.21 19.59 5.52
C GLN A 148 -1.46 20.33 6.82
N SER A 149 -2.73 20.49 7.20
CA SER A 149 -3.09 21.05 8.51
C SER A 149 -2.63 20.14 9.65
N LEU A 150 -2.44 20.68 10.85
CA LEU A 150 -2.09 19.87 12.02
C LEU A 150 -3.13 18.78 12.32
N THR A 151 -4.42 19.06 12.07
CA THR A 151 -5.49 18.06 12.22
C THR A 151 -5.29 16.92 11.23
N ARG A 152 -5.03 17.23 9.94
CA ARG A 152 -4.77 16.24 8.91
C ARG A 152 -3.50 15.42 9.18
N ILE A 153 -2.41 16.06 9.61
CA ILE A 153 -1.18 15.36 10.02
C ILE A 153 -1.47 14.39 11.16
N ARG A 154 -2.30 14.79 12.13
CA ARG A 154 -2.71 13.89 13.22
C ARG A 154 -3.46 12.68 12.68
N THR A 155 -4.42 12.88 11.77
CA THR A 155 -5.18 11.79 11.14
C THR A 155 -4.27 10.85 10.35
N ILE A 156 -3.29 11.39 9.61
CA ILE A 156 -2.29 10.58 8.89
C ILE A 156 -1.48 9.71 9.86
N LEU A 157 -1.01 10.28 10.97
CA LEU A 157 -0.26 9.54 11.99
C LEU A 157 -1.12 8.47 12.68
N ASP A 158 -2.38 8.76 12.98
CA ASP A 158 -3.32 7.81 13.55
C ASP A 158 -3.59 6.65 12.55
N ALA A 159 -3.74 6.95 11.25
CA ALA A 159 -3.88 5.94 10.20
C ALA A 159 -2.63 5.06 10.07
N LEU A 160 -1.43 5.65 10.05
CA LEU A 160 -0.17 4.90 10.00
C LEU A 160 -0.01 3.99 11.23
N ALA A 161 -0.36 4.46 12.41
CA ALA A 161 -0.29 3.67 13.65
C ALA A 161 -1.30 2.51 13.63
N ASP A 162 -2.58 2.76 13.26
CA ASP A 162 -3.61 1.72 13.13
C ASP A 162 -3.20 0.64 12.13
N ARG A 163 -2.73 1.05 10.95
CA ARG A 163 -2.32 0.10 9.92
C ARG A 163 -1.08 -0.70 10.32
N THR A 164 -0.09 -0.05 10.93
CA THR A 164 1.11 -0.72 11.43
C THR A 164 0.74 -1.81 12.44
N ASP A 165 -0.09 -1.49 13.42
CA ASP A 165 -0.55 -2.44 14.44
C ASP A 165 -1.35 -3.60 13.81
N ALA A 166 -2.29 -3.31 12.90
CA ALA A 166 -3.08 -4.33 12.21
C ALA A 166 -2.22 -5.25 11.33
N ILE A 167 -1.26 -4.69 10.58
CA ILE A 167 -0.40 -5.44 9.66
C ILE A 167 0.61 -6.30 10.43
N LEU A 168 1.16 -5.82 11.56
CA LEU A 168 2.07 -6.61 12.41
C LEU A 168 1.42 -7.89 12.96
N ARG A 169 0.09 -7.93 13.04
CA ARG A 169 -0.66 -9.13 13.46
C ARG A 169 -0.94 -10.11 12.33
N MET A 170 -0.63 -9.75 11.08
CA MET A 170 -0.82 -10.64 9.94
C MET A 170 0.19 -11.80 9.98
N PRO A 171 -0.23 -13.01 9.62
CA PRO A 171 0.68 -14.16 9.57
C PRO A 171 1.89 -13.90 8.68
N GLY A 172 3.08 -14.24 9.17
CA GLY A 172 4.35 -14.12 8.43
C GLY A 172 4.93 -12.71 8.34
N VAL A 173 4.30 -11.68 8.88
CA VAL A 173 4.86 -10.32 8.93
C VAL A 173 5.81 -10.20 10.14
N ARG A 174 7.00 -9.64 9.90
CA ARG A 174 8.04 -9.39 10.92
C ARG A 174 8.40 -7.92 11.06
N THR A 175 8.30 -7.16 9.97
CA THR A 175 8.62 -5.73 9.95
C THR A 175 7.56 -4.99 9.16
N VAL A 176 7.14 -3.84 9.66
CA VAL A 176 6.27 -2.89 8.96
C VAL A 176 7.01 -1.57 8.82
N PHE A 177 7.06 -1.05 7.62
CA PHE A 177 7.82 0.14 7.26
C PHE A 177 6.92 1.14 6.53
N PRO A 178 6.36 2.15 7.23
CA PRO A 178 5.72 3.31 6.62
C PRO A 178 6.77 4.26 6.05
N PHE A 179 6.53 4.77 4.83
CA PHE A 179 7.43 5.72 4.18
C PHE A 179 6.71 6.61 3.17
N GLU A 180 7.29 7.74 2.84
CA GLU A 180 6.90 8.59 1.71
C GLU A 180 8.07 8.64 0.72
N ASN A 181 7.78 8.39 -0.56
CA ASN A 181 8.65 8.73 -1.66
C ASN A 181 8.04 9.91 -2.41
N ARG A 182 8.82 10.97 -2.65
CA ARG A 182 8.33 12.18 -3.30
C ARG A 182 9.38 12.72 -4.28
N GLY A 183 8.89 13.14 -5.45
CA GLY A 183 9.71 13.75 -6.49
C GLY A 183 10.05 12.79 -7.63
N GLN A 184 10.21 13.35 -8.81
CA GLN A 184 10.56 12.60 -10.02
C GLN A 184 11.99 12.03 -9.94
N GLU A 185 12.87 12.67 -9.20
CA GLU A 185 14.28 12.32 -9.04
C GLU A 185 14.47 10.93 -8.44
N ILE A 186 13.51 10.47 -7.64
CA ILE A 186 13.50 9.13 -7.04
C ILE A 186 12.54 8.16 -7.74
N GLY A 187 12.04 8.52 -8.93
CA GLY A 187 11.19 7.65 -9.75
C GLY A 187 9.72 7.57 -9.29
N VAL A 188 9.22 8.57 -8.57
CA VAL A 188 7.79 8.64 -8.21
C VAL A 188 6.96 8.93 -9.44
N THR A 189 5.93 8.10 -9.68
CA THR A 189 5.05 8.17 -10.86
C THR A 189 3.70 8.86 -10.58
N LEU A 190 3.40 9.23 -9.35
CA LEU A 190 2.16 9.91 -8.97
C LEU A 190 2.49 11.12 -8.10
N HIS A 191 2.13 12.33 -8.57
CA HIS A 191 2.39 13.57 -7.83
C HIS A 191 1.47 13.78 -6.63
N HIS A 192 0.28 13.17 -6.67
CA HIS A 192 -0.69 13.25 -5.56
C HIS A 192 -0.01 12.89 -4.23
N PRO A 193 -0.16 13.70 -3.17
CA PRO A 193 0.50 13.47 -1.88
C PRO A 193 0.10 12.14 -1.25
N HIS A 194 1.01 11.18 -1.20
CA HIS A 194 0.78 9.87 -0.65
C HIS A 194 2.03 9.26 -0.03
N GLY A 195 1.83 8.38 0.93
CA GLY A 195 2.84 7.48 1.46
C GLY A 195 2.50 6.03 1.14
N GLN A 196 3.35 5.14 1.61
CA GLN A 196 3.18 3.70 1.46
C GLN A 196 3.51 3.00 2.78
N ILE A 197 2.96 1.81 2.95
CA ILE A 197 3.33 0.91 4.04
C ILE A 197 3.74 -0.41 3.40
N TYR A 198 4.98 -0.83 3.65
CA TYR A 198 5.46 -2.15 3.25
C TYR A 198 5.64 -3.02 4.48
N ALA A 199 5.20 -4.25 4.37
CA ALA A 199 5.38 -5.25 5.40
C ALA A 199 6.17 -6.44 4.86
N TYR A 200 7.20 -6.81 5.61
CA TYR A 200 8.16 -7.83 5.22
C TYR A 200 8.06 -9.06 6.12
N PRO A 201 8.34 -10.27 5.58
CA PRO A 201 8.38 -11.51 6.36
C PRO A 201 9.71 -11.70 7.10
N TYR A 202 10.57 -10.70 7.11
CA TYR A 202 11.89 -10.73 7.76
C TYR A 202 12.17 -9.39 8.42
N VAL A 203 13.17 -9.36 9.31
CA VAL A 203 13.71 -8.13 9.87
C VAL A 203 14.66 -7.54 8.84
N THR A 204 14.38 -6.32 8.38
CA THR A 204 15.25 -5.62 7.43
C THR A 204 16.57 -5.26 8.10
N PRO A 205 17.72 -5.35 7.40
CA PRO A 205 18.98 -4.77 7.88
C PRO A 205 18.80 -3.26 8.09
N THR A 206 19.39 -2.72 9.14
CA THR A 206 19.41 -1.28 9.44
C THR A 206 20.48 -0.57 8.66
#